data_19848794ccc52ee18bfe93f8f17782c9
#
_entry.id   19848794ccc52ee18bfe93f8f17782c9
#
_cell.length_a   1.000
_cell.length_b   1.000
_cell.length_c   1.000
_cell.angle_alpha   90.00
_cell.angle_beta   90.00
_cell.angle_gamma   90.00
#
_symmetry.space_group_name_H-M   'P 1'
#
loop_
_entity.id
_entity.type
_entity.pdbx_description
1 polymer ?
#
loop_
_entity_poly.entity_id
_entity_poly.type
_entity_poly.pdbx_seq_one_letter_code
_entity_poly.pdbx_strand_id
1 'polypeptide(L)'
;MQRSAGILLPISSLPSPYGIGCFSQEAYDFVDWLKEAGQTYWQILPLGVTSYGDSPYQSFSAFAGNPYFISLDALVEEGVLTAAECKKANFGRKADDINYSRLYTERGRLLRLAYSRSDIGHNEAFAAFCEKNK
;
A
#
# COMPACT_ATOMS: atom_id res chain seq x y z
N MET A 1 7.16 34.89 -3.80
CA MET A 1 7.09 33.43 -3.91
C MET A 1 8.06 32.83 -2.90
N GLN A 2 7.60 32.00 -1.97
CA GLN A 2 8.49 31.33 -1.03
C GLN A 2 9.10 30.11 -1.73
N ARG A 3 10.45 29.99 -1.68
CA ARG A 3 11.12 28.79 -2.23
C ARG A 3 10.88 27.62 -1.31
N SER A 4 10.61 26.46 -1.88
CA SER A 4 10.40 25.19 -1.16
C SER A 4 11.15 24.08 -1.87
N ALA A 5 11.50 23.03 -1.11
CA ALA A 5 12.17 21.84 -1.62
C ALA A 5 11.36 20.60 -1.26
N GLY A 6 11.53 19.55 -2.02
CA GLY A 6 10.85 18.27 -1.76
C GLY A 6 11.56 17.12 -2.43
N ILE A 7 11.13 15.92 -2.09
CA ILE A 7 11.64 14.66 -2.61
C ILE A 7 10.55 13.98 -3.44
N LEU A 8 10.92 13.44 -4.59
CA LEU A 8 10.08 12.53 -5.36
C LEU A 8 10.49 11.10 -5.00
N LEU A 9 9.59 10.37 -4.35
CA LEU A 9 9.76 8.94 -4.06
C LEU A 9 8.39 8.26 -4.13
N PRO A 10 8.21 7.27 -5.02
CA PRO A 10 6.97 6.49 -5.06
C PRO A 10 6.75 5.71 -3.75
N ILE A 11 5.49 5.55 -3.34
CA ILE A 11 5.15 4.70 -2.19
C ILE A 11 5.70 3.27 -2.37
N SER A 12 5.62 2.74 -3.59
CA SER A 12 6.15 1.41 -3.93
C SER A 12 7.65 1.24 -3.69
N SER A 13 8.42 2.34 -3.62
CA SER A 13 9.87 2.33 -3.41
C SER A 13 10.28 2.43 -1.94
N LEU A 14 9.33 2.57 -1.02
CA LEU A 14 9.62 2.48 0.40
C LEU A 14 10.07 1.06 0.77
N PRO A 15 10.95 0.90 1.77
CA PRO A 15 11.31 -0.42 2.30
C PRO A 15 10.06 -1.18 2.74
N SER A 16 10.05 -2.50 2.53
CA SER A 16 8.97 -3.34 3.03
C SER A 16 9.39 -4.81 3.07
N PRO A 17 9.06 -5.54 4.13
CA PRO A 17 9.26 -6.99 4.18
C PRO A 17 8.29 -7.76 3.27
N TYR A 18 7.31 -7.08 2.66
CA TYR A 18 6.21 -7.68 1.91
C TYR A 18 6.27 -7.40 0.40
N GLY A 19 7.46 -7.18 -0.12
CA GLY A 19 7.77 -7.15 -1.55
C GLY A 19 7.42 -5.87 -2.31
N ILE A 20 6.80 -4.90 -1.67
CA ILE A 20 6.51 -3.57 -2.21
C ILE A 20 6.27 -2.60 -1.05
N GLY A 21 6.74 -1.36 -1.19
CA GLY A 21 6.41 -0.30 -0.25
C GLY A 21 4.91 -0.02 -0.20
N CYS A 22 4.41 0.32 0.98
CA CYS A 22 2.99 0.59 1.22
C CYS A 22 2.81 1.67 2.30
N PHE A 23 1.58 1.98 2.65
CA PHE A 23 1.27 2.91 3.76
C PHE A 23 1.43 2.20 5.11
N SER A 24 2.67 1.90 5.47
CA SER A 24 3.11 1.24 6.69
C SER A 24 3.91 2.20 7.57
N GLN A 25 4.50 1.70 8.65
CA GLN A 25 5.34 2.51 9.53
C GLN A 25 6.49 3.18 8.77
N GLU A 26 7.06 2.52 7.79
CA GLU A 26 8.15 3.07 6.97
C GLU A 26 7.73 4.33 6.19
N ALA A 27 6.44 4.47 5.85
CA ALA A 27 5.93 5.69 5.23
C ALA A 27 5.86 6.84 6.24
N TYR A 28 5.47 6.58 7.48
CA TYR A 28 5.47 7.57 8.55
C TYR A 28 6.90 7.98 8.92
N ASP A 29 7.80 7.03 9.09
CA ASP A 29 9.22 7.27 9.37
C ASP A 29 9.86 8.13 8.26
N PHE A 30 9.49 7.89 7.01
CA PHE A 30 9.97 8.70 5.88
C PHE A 30 9.46 10.14 5.94
N VAL A 31 8.20 10.36 6.35
CA VAL A 31 7.64 11.72 6.54
C VAL A 31 8.38 12.44 7.67
N ASP A 32 8.65 11.77 8.77
CA ASP A 32 9.39 12.34 9.90
C ASP A 32 10.83 12.70 9.48
N TRP A 33 11.49 11.81 8.74
CA TRP A 33 12.80 12.08 8.17
C TRP A 33 12.81 13.28 7.21
N LEU A 34 11.80 13.39 6.32
CA LEU A 34 11.65 14.56 5.44
C LEU A 34 11.53 15.86 6.22
N LYS A 35 10.75 15.86 7.29
CA LYS A 35 10.57 17.00 8.18
C LYS A 35 11.89 17.39 8.84
N GLU A 36 12.65 16.43 9.37
CA GLU A 36 13.97 16.65 9.97
C GLU A 36 14.99 17.19 8.95
N ALA A 37 14.90 16.70 7.69
CA ALA A 37 15.73 17.18 6.58
C ALA A 37 15.27 18.54 6.01
N GLY A 38 14.27 19.18 6.60
CA GLY A 38 13.76 20.49 6.19
C GLY A 38 13.04 20.46 4.84
N GLN A 39 12.56 19.29 4.38
CA GLN A 39 11.79 19.18 3.16
C GLN A 39 10.33 19.58 3.41
N THR A 40 9.72 20.24 2.41
CA THR A 40 8.34 20.75 2.50
C THR A 40 7.35 19.84 1.78
N TYR A 41 7.80 19.12 0.75
CA TYR A 41 6.95 18.30 -0.11
C TYR A 41 7.51 16.89 -0.27
N TRP A 42 6.61 15.94 -0.24
CA TRP A 42 6.84 14.60 -0.76
C TRP A 42 5.99 14.40 -2.00
N GLN A 43 6.62 14.26 -3.16
CA GLN A 43 5.94 13.94 -4.40
C GLN A 43 5.91 12.42 -4.57
N ILE A 44 4.72 11.90 -4.77
CA ILE A 44 4.48 10.47 -5.03
C ILE A 44 4.00 10.27 -6.47
N LEU A 45 3.99 9.03 -6.94
CA LEU A 45 3.34 8.64 -8.19
C LEU A 45 1.85 8.34 -7.96
N PRO A 46 1.03 8.25 -9.04
CA PRO A 46 -0.38 7.92 -8.92
C PRO A 46 -0.63 6.66 -8.10
N LEU A 47 -1.66 6.70 -7.25
CA LEU A 47 -2.00 5.63 -6.29
C LEU A 47 -3.08 4.67 -6.82
N GLY A 48 -3.46 4.82 -8.08
CA GLY A 48 -4.46 3.95 -8.71
C GLY A 48 -3.97 2.52 -8.91
N VAL A 49 -4.92 1.63 -9.13
CA VAL A 49 -4.63 0.24 -9.49
C VAL A 49 -3.83 0.17 -10.77
N THR A 50 -2.78 -0.65 -10.80
CA THR A 50 -1.99 -0.89 -12.00
C THR A 50 -2.64 -1.93 -12.91
N SER A 51 -2.44 -1.81 -14.22
CA SER A 51 -2.87 -2.78 -15.22
C SER A 51 -1.68 -3.63 -15.70
N TYR A 52 -1.84 -4.26 -16.85
CA TYR A 52 -0.75 -5.02 -17.47
C TYR A 52 0.48 -4.13 -17.70
N GLY A 53 1.64 -4.57 -17.20
CA GLY A 53 2.89 -3.81 -17.25
C GLY A 53 3.19 -3.00 -15.98
N ASP A 54 2.30 -3.06 -14.97
CA ASP A 54 2.50 -2.52 -13.61
C ASP A 54 2.87 -1.03 -13.54
N SER A 55 2.61 -0.28 -14.62
CA SER A 55 2.86 1.16 -14.67
C SER A 55 1.82 1.93 -13.85
N PRO A 56 2.23 2.82 -12.93
CA PRO A 56 1.31 3.64 -12.16
C PRO A 56 0.53 4.65 -13.02
N TYR A 57 0.98 4.89 -14.26
CA TYR A 57 0.32 5.79 -15.21
C TYR A 57 -0.71 5.11 -16.10
N GLN A 58 -0.83 3.78 -16.01
CA GLN A 58 -1.77 2.98 -16.80
C GLN A 58 -2.83 2.34 -15.91
N SER A 59 -3.50 3.17 -15.10
CA SER A 59 -4.63 2.71 -14.29
C SER A 59 -5.89 2.58 -15.14
N PHE A 60 -6.64 1.50 -14.92
CA PHE A 60 -7.98 1.33 -15.52
C PHE A 60 -9.09 1.99 -14.69
N SER A 61 -8.76 2.60 -13.55
CA SER A 61 -9.68 3.34 -12.71
C SER A 61 -9.02 4.61 -12.18
N ALA A 62 -9.71 5.74 -12.30
CA ALA A 62 -9.27 7.01 -11.74
C ALA A 62 -9.56 7.13 -10.23
N PHE A 63 -10.41 6.28 -9.67
CA PHE A 63 -10.91 6.38 -8.30
C PHE A 63 -10.46 5.24 -7.39
N ALA A 64 -10.20 4.06 -7.93
CA ALA A 64 -9.81 2.90 -7.13
C ALA A 64 -8.37 3.02 -6.65
N GLY A 65 -8.16 2.94 -5.34
CA GLY A 65 -6.82 2.83 -4.75
C GLY A 65 -6.19 1.46 -5.05
N ASN A 66 -4.86 1.44 -5.14
CA ASN A 66 -4.12 0.22 -5.38
C ASN A 66 -4.06 -0.66 -4.11
N PRO A 67 -4.59 -1.88 -4.13
CA PRO A 67 -4.56 -2.78 -2.98
C PRO A 67 -3.12 -3.18 -2.56
N TYR A 68 -2.13 -2.99 -3.42
CA TYR A 68 -0.73 -3.20 -3.06
C TYR A 68 -0.22 -2.22 -1.98
N PHE A 69 -0.89 -1.09 -1.78
CA PHE A 69 -0.50 -0.09 -0.78
C PHE A 69 -1.18 -0.26 0.59
N ILE A 70 -2.03 -1.28 0.76
CA ILE A 70 -2.61 -1.62 2.06
C ILE A 70 -1.49 -2.21 2.95
N SER A 71 -1.31 -1.71 4.17
CA SER A 71 -0.35 -2.28 5.12
C SER A 71 -0.80 -3.65 5.62
N LEU A 72 0.05 -4.66 5.44
CA LEU A 72 -0.22 -5.98 6.03
C LEU A 72 0.00 -5.98 7.55
N ASP A 73 0.90 -5.13 8.07
CA ASP A 73 1.10 -4.99 9.51
C ASP A 73 -0.14 -4.39 10.18
N ALA A 74 -0.77 -3.38 9.57
CA ALA A 74 -2.04 -2.85 10.06
C ALA A 74 -3.13 -3.94 10.13
N LEU A 75 -3.21 -4.83 9.13
CA LEU A 75 -4.15 -5.95 9.14
C LEU A 75 -3.81 -7.01 10.20
N VAL A 76 -2.54 -7.12 10.59
CA VAL A 76 -2.11 -7.95 11.73
C VAL A 76 -2.52 -7.28 13.05
N GLU A 77 -2.34 -5.99 13.19
CA GLU A 77 -2.76 -5.22 14.37
C GLU A 77 -4.28 -5.26 14.56
N GLU A 78 -5.04 -5.20 13.48
CA GLU A 78 -6.50 -5.38 13.48
C GLU A 78 -6.94 -6.83 13.80
N GLY A 79 -6.01 -7.79 13.85
CA GLY A 79 -6.27 -9.19 14.17
C GLY A 79 -6.89 -10.01 13.03
N VAL A 80 -7.00 -9.46 11.82
CA VAL A 80 -7.56 -10.18 10.65
C VAL A 80 -6.50 -11.00 9.90
N LEU A 81 -5.21 -10.73 10.16
CA LEU A 81 -4.07 -11.54 9.73
C LEU A 81 -3.16 -11.86 10.92
N THR A 82 -2.27 -12.81 10.74
CA THR A 82 -1.19 -13.10 11.68
C THR A 82 0.16 -12.80 11.03
N ALA A 83 1.14 -12.38 11.84
CA ALA A 83 2.51 -12.16 11.37
C ALA A 83 3.13 -13.42 10.74
N ALA A 84 2.73 -14.62 11.21
CA ALA A 84 3.19 -15.89 10.64
C ALA A 84 2.66 -16.11 9.22
N GLU A 85 1.42 -15.75 8.94
CA GLU A 85 0.83 -15.85 7.59
C GLU A 85 1.51 -14.89 6.61
N CYS A 86 1.80 -13.66 7.06
CA CYS A 86 2.52 -12.67 6.26
C CYS A 86 3.96 -13.13 5.98
N LYS A 87 4.68 -13.64 6.97
CA LYS A 87 6.06 -14.15 6.81
C LYS A 87 6.15 -15.39 5.93
N LYS A 88 5.10 -16.22 5.89
CA LYS A 88 5.06 -17.42 5.05
C LYS A 88 4.86 -17.09 3.57
N ALA A 89 4.31 -15.94 3.24
CA ALA A 89 4.10 -15.51 1.88
C ALA A 89 5.44 -15.22 1.17
N ASN A 90 5.53 -15.60 -0.09
CA ASN A 90 6.77 -15.47 -0.86
C ASN A 90 6.70 -14.28 -1.83
N PHE A 91 7.12 -13.12 -1.39
CA PHE A 91 7.15 -11.91 -2.20
C PHE A 91 8.38 -11.74 -3.10
N GLY A 92 9.30 -12.68 -3.08
CA GLY A 92 10.56 -12.60 -3.81
C GLY A 92 11.76 -12.63 -2.86
N ARG A 93 12.97 -12.60 -3.45
CA ARG A 93 14.22 -12.72 -2.68
C ARG A 93 15.05 -11.44 -2.65
N LYS A 94 14.75 -10.49 -3.53
CA LYS A 94 15.50 -9.25 -3.66
C LYS A 94 14.76 -8.13 -2.97
N ALA A 95 15.46 -7.35 -2.16
CA ALA A 95 14.89 -6.20 -1.47
C ALA A 95 14.75 -4.97 -2.39
N ASP A 96 15.46 -4.97 -3.50
CA ASP A 96 15.57 -3.88 -4.48
C ASP A 96 14.79 -4.14 -5.78
N ASP A 97 14.00 -5.22 -5.82
CA ASP A 97 13.25 -5.62 -7.01
C ASP A 97 11.84 -6.10 -6.64
N ILE A 98 10.83 -5.48 -7.25
CA ILE A 98 9.44 -5.81 -7.02
C ILE A 98 9.02 -6.93 -7.96
N ASN A 99 8.64 -8.08 -7.42
CA ASN A 99 8.10 -9.18 -8.20
C ASN A 99 6.56 -9.09 -8.27
N TYR A 100 6.04 -8.38 -9.25
CA TYR A 100 4.61 -8.16 -9.41
C TYR A 100 3.79 -9.44 -9.59
N SER A 101 4.32 -10.46 -10.25
CA SER A 101 3.64 -11.75 -10.38
C SER A 101 3.39 -12.41 -9.02
N ARG A 102 4.38 -12.35 -8.11
CA ARG A 102 4.24 -12.84 -6.74
C ARG A 102 3.32 -11.96 -5.90
N LEU A 103 3.41 -10.64 -6.06
CA LEU A 103 2.50 -9.72 -5.40
C LEU A 103 1.05 -10.03 -5.76
N TYR A 104 0.76 -10.18 -7.04
CA TYR A 104 -0.58 -10.51 -7.52
C TYR A 104 -1.15 -11.75 -6.83
N THR A 105 -0.35 -12.80 -6.72
CA THR A 105 -0.76 -14.08 -6.14
C THR A 105 -0.83 -14.00 -4.60
N GLU A 106 0.29 -13.65 -3.97
CA GLU A 106 0.43 -13.76 -2.51
C GLU A 106 -0.33 -12.65 -1.77
N ARG A 107 -0.22 -11.42 -2.26
CA ARG A 107 -0.92 -10.30 -1.64
C ARG A 107 -2.42 -10.41 -1.83
N GLY A 108 -2.86 -10.80 -3.02
CA GLY A 108 -4.27 -11.07 -3.29
C GLY A 108 -4.84 -12.20 -2.41
N ARG A 109 -4.06 -13.24 -2.14
CA ARG A 109 -4.44 -14.32 -1.21
C ARG A 109 -4.59 -13.81 0.23
N LEU A 110 -3.62 -13.03 0.73
CA LEU A 110 -3.65 -12.47 2.08
C LEU A 110 -4.81 -11.47 2.26
N LEU A 111 -5.03 -10.58 1.30
CA LEU A 111 -6.12 -9.62 1.38
C LEU A 111 -7.50 -10.30 1.35
N ARG A 112 -7.68 -11.34 0.53
CA ARG A 112 -8.91 -12.15 0.57
C ARG A 112 -9.10 -12.87 1.91
N LEU A 113 -8.02 -13.36 2.51
CA LEU A 113 -8.06 -14.00 3.82
C LEU A 113 -8.45 -12.98 4.91
N ALA A 114 -7.84 -11.79 4.90
CA ALA A 114 -8.18 -10.70 5.81
C ALA A 114 -9.66 -10.31 5.66
N TYR A 115 -10.13 -10.12 4.43
CA TYR A 115 -11.54 -9.82 4.15
C TYR A 115 -12.48 -10.90 4.69
N SER A 116 -12.16 -12.17 4.52
CA SER A 116 -13.01 -13.28 5.01
C SER A 116 -13.12 -13.36 6.54
N ARG A 117 -12.19 -12.74 7.25
CA ARG A 117 -12.15 -12.68 8.72
C ARG A 117 -12.64 -11.35 9.27
N SER A 118 -12.78 -10.35 8.42
CA SER A 118 -13.24 -9.02 8.82
C SER A 118 -14.76 -8.99 8.95
N ASP A 119 -15.26 -8.11 9.80
CA ASP A 119 -16.69 -7.80 9.93
C ASP A 119 -17.10 -6.58 9.08
N ILE A 120 -16.38 -6.35 7.97
CA ILE A 120 -16.58 -5.17 7.13
C ILE A 120 -18.01 -5.09 6.55
N GLY A 121 -18.66 -6.24 6.35
CA GLY A 121 -20.03 -6.30 5.85
C GLY A 121 -21.07 -5.66 6.79
N HIS A 122 -20.77 -5.55 8.08
CA HIS A 122 -21.60 -4.91 9.09
C HIS A 122 -21.09 -3.52 9.49
N ASN A 123 -20.05 -3.01 8.84
CA ASN A 123 -19.47 -1.71 9.13
C ASN A 123 -20.30 -0.59 8.49
N GLU A 124 -20.93 0.24 9.30
CA GLU A 124 -21.79 1.36 8.84
C GLU A 124 -21.00 2.39 8.02
N ALA A 125 -19.75 2.67 8.38
CA ALA A 125 -18.91 3.61 7.64
C ALA A 125 -18.57 3.06 6.24
N PHE A 126 -18.34 1.75 6.12
CA PHE A 126 -18.13 1.10 4.83
C PHE A 126 -19.42 1.12 3.98
N ALA A 127 -20.57 0.84 4.57
CA ALA A 127 -21.86 0.91 3.89
C ALA A 127 -22.13 2.33 3.37
N ALA A 128 -21.89 3.35 4.19
CA ALA A 128 -22.02 4.76 3.79
C ALA A 128 -21.04 5.15 2.68
N PHE A 129 -19.80 4.67 2.75
CA PHE A 129 -18.80 4.85 1.69
C PHE A 129 -19.28 4.25 0.36
N CYS A 130 -19.77 3.02 0.37
CA CYS A 130 -20.30 2.35 -0.82
C CYS A 130 -21.48 3.10 -1.42
N GLU A 131 -22.41 3.58 -0.59
CA GLU A 131 -23.58 4.35 -1.05
C GLU A 131 -23.16 5.67 -1.71
N LYS A 132 -22.22 6.37 -1.11
CA LYS A 132 -21.70 7.66 -1.61
C LYS A 132 -20.95 7.54 -2.94
N ASN A 133 -20.37 6.38 -3.22
CA ASN A 133 -19.48 6.16 -4.37
C ASN A 133 -20.06 5.16 -5.40
N LYS A 134 -21.37 4.99 -5.43
CA LYS A 134 -22.09 4.20 -6.44
C LYS A 134 -22.00 4.79 -7.83
#